data_d63ded6a6d1e9ebc753fda5d5d13e0eb
#
_entry.id   d63ded6a6d1e9ebc753fda5d5d13e0eb
#
_cell.length_a   1.000
_cell.length_b   1.000
_cell.length_c   1.000
_cell.angle_alpha   90.00
_cell.angle_beta   90.00
_cell.angle_gamma   90.00
#
_symmetry.space_group_name_H-M   'P 1'
#
loop_
_entity.id
_entity.type
_entity.pdbx_description
1 polymer ?
#
loop_
_entity_poly.entity_id
_entity_poly.type
_entity_poly.pdbx_seq_one_letter_code
_entity_poly.pdbx_strand_id
1 'polypeptide(L)'
;PQGTLSGVSGFQVHLGSRKIFTPGDKADVLVAMNPAALKVNVKNLKPNAIVLIDTDSFQKSDLDKAQFTTDDPFQELGLGGVQVVAAPISTMVKDGLAEFGLDNKSALRCKNMFALGLVCWLFERPLDEAMHMLQNKFAKKPAIAQANIKALTDGYNYGHNIHASVSTYRIESKKAAPGFYTDVNGNKATSYGLSLIHIS
;
A
#
# COMPACT_ATOMS: atom_id res chain seq x y z
N PRO A 1 -16.79 5.30 -10.45
CA PRO A 1 -17.26 6.67 -10.30
C PRO A 1 -16.89 7.49 -11.54
N GLN A 2 -17.73 8.45 -11.93
CA GLN A 2 -17.44 9.35 -13.04
C GLN A 2 -16.15 10.14 -12.73
N GLY A 3 -15.23 10.21 -13.71
CA GLY A 3 -13.96 10.93 -13.57
C GLY A 3 -12.77 10.14 -13.04
N THR A 4 -12.90 8.85 -12.79
CA THR A 4 -11.75 7.98 -12.50
C THR A 4 -11.15 7.42 -13.78
N LEU A 5 -9.82 7.50 -13.93
CA LEU A 5 -9.12 6.78 -14.98
C LEU A 5 -9.33 5.27 -14.78
N SER A 6 -9.58 4.56 -15.88
CA SER A 6 -9.75 3.11 -15.85
C SER A 6 -8.51 2.45 -15.22
N GLY A 7 -8.74 1.52 -14.29
CA GLY A 7 -7.67 0.78 -13.62
C GLY A 7 -7.07 1.45 -12.38
N VAL A 8 -7.56 2.64 -11.97
CA VAL A 8 -7.10 3.30 -10.74
C VAL A 8 -8.11 3.07 -9.62
N SER A 9 -7.67 2.37 -8.57
CA SER A 9 -8.36 2.30 -7.28
C SER A 9 -7.35 2.60 -6.18
N GLY A 10 -7.78 3.25 -5.11
CA GLY A 10 -6.88 3.59 -4.01
C GLY A 10 -7.66 3.90 -2.75
N PHE A 11 -6.93 3.96 -1.65
CA PHE A 11 -7.44 4.43 -0.38
C PHE A 11 -6.35 5.19 0.35
N GLN A 12 -6.75 6.07 1.25
CA GLN A 12 -5.84 6.87 2.06
C GLN A 12 -6.00 6.49 3.53
N VAL A 13 -4.87 6.33 4.21
CA VAL A 13 -4.80 6.05 5.64
C VAL A 13 -4.05 7.19 6.32
N HIS A 14 -4.64 7.76 7.34
CA HIS A 14 -4.00 8.77 8.18
C HIS A 14 -3.59 8.14 9.51
N LEU A 15 -2.29 8.12 9.77
CA LEU A 15 -1.71 7.60 11.01
C LEU A 15 -1.06 8.76 11.77
N GLY A 16 -1.15 8.74 13.10
CA GLY A 16 -0.51 9.77 13.93
C GLY A 16 -0.59 9.48 15.41
N SER A 17 0.18 10.23 16.21
CA SER A 17 0.25 10.11 17.67
C SER A 17 -0.97 10.72 18.40
N ARG A 18 -1.81 11.46 17.67
CA ARG A 18 -3.04 12.09 18.20
C ARG A 18 -4.28 11.36 17.67
N LYS A 19 -5.42 11.60 18.30
CA LYS A 19 -6.70 11.10 17.81
C LYS A 19 -7.00 11.72 16.43
N ILE A 20 -7.24 10.87 15.45
CA ILE A 20 -7.45 11.25 14.06
C ILE A 20 -8.92 11.10 13.72
N PHE A 21 -9.49 12.11 13.09
CA PHE A 21 -10.91 12.15 12.71
C PHE A 21 -11.13 12.25 11.19
N THR A 22 -10.06 12.50 10.43
CA THR A 22 -10.13 12.71 8.98
C THR A 22 -9.02 11.93 8.27
N PRO A 23 -9.20 11.55 7.00
CA PRO A 23 -8.13 10.91 6.22
C PRO A 23 -6.93 11.83 5.95
N GLY A 24 -7.03 13.14 6.21
CA GLY A 24 -6.02 14.15 5.88
C GLY A 24 -6.14 14.62 4.43
N ASP A 25 -5.43 15.72 4.11
CA ASP A 25 -5.49 16.33 2.77
C ASP A 25 -4.38 15.85 1.85
N LYS A 26 -3.12 15.92 2.31
CA LYS A 26 -1.95 15.54 1.55
C LYS A 26 -1.20 14.40 2.22
N ALA A 27 -0.70 13.47 1.40
CA ALA A 27 0.00 12.28 1.85
C ALA A 27 1.52 12.52 1.93
N ASP A 28 2.14 11.93 2.96
CA ASP A 28 3.59 11.85 3.12
C ASP A 28 4.18 10.72 2.27
N VAL A 29 3.39 9.68 2.01
CA VAL A 29 3.81 8.50 1.25
C VAL A 29 2.71 8.13 0.25
N LEU A 30 3.11 7.86 -0.99
CA LEU A 30 2.26 7.28 -2.04
C LEU A 30 2.82 5.92 -2.46
N VAL A 31 1.98 4.91 -2.46
CA VAL A 31 2.28 3.62 -3.11
C VAL A 31 1.57 3.60 -4.45
N ALA A 32 2.32 3.70 -5.54
CA ALA A 32 1.80 3.70 -6.91
C ALA A 32 2.22 2.43 -7.63
N MET A 33 1.29 1.48 -7.73
CA MET A 33 1.54 0.18 -8.38
C MET A 33 1.48 0.25 -9.92
N ASN A 34 1.18 1.42 -10.50
CA ASN A 34 1.21 1.69 -11.94
C ASN A 34 1.24 3.20 -12.21
N PRO A 35 1.60 3.62 -13.45
CA PRO A 35 1.71 5.05 -13.80
C PRO A 35 0.40 5.83 -13.68
N ALA A 36 -0.75 5.21 -13.96
CA ALA A 36 -2.05 5.87 -13.84
C ALA A 36 -2.35 6.23 -12.37
N ALA A 37 -2.00 5.35 -11.42
CA ALA A 37 -2.13 5.62 -10.00
C ALA A 37 -1.23 6.79 -9.55
N LEU A 38 0.00 6.86 -10.07
CA LEU A 38 0.89 8.00 -9.83
C LEU A 38 0.27 9.30 -10.34
N LYS A 39 -0.14 9.33 -11.61
CA LYS A 39 -0.71 10.53 -12.28
C LYS A 39 -1.94 11.09 -11.58
N VAL A 40 -2.84 10.22 -11.13
CA VAL A 40 -4.07 10.65 -10.43
C VAL A 40 -3.79 11.21 -9.05
N ASN A 41 -2.81 10.65 -8.33
CA ASN A 41 -2.59 10.97 -6.93
C ASN A 41 -1.49 11.99 -6.66
N VAL A 42 -0.72 12.39 -7.68
CA VAL A 42 0.40 13.35 -7.53
C VAL A 42 -0.03 14.65 -6.84
N LYS A 43 -1.20 15.16 -7.16
CA LYS A 43 -1.74 16.41 -6.58
C LYS A 43 -2.00 16.33 -5.08
N ASN A 44 -2.11 15.12 -4.55
CA ASN A 44 -2.37 14.85 -3.14
C ASN A 44 -1.09 14.59 -2.34
N LEU A 45 0.09 14.80 -2.92
CA LEU A 45 1.38 14.63 -2.25
C LEU A 45 1.83 15.91 -1.56
N LYS A 46 2.49 15.75 -0.43
CA LYS A 46 3.27 16.81 0.21
C LYS A 46 4.57 17.05 -0.55
N PRO A 47 5.17 18.24 -0.44
CA PRO A 47 6.56 18.44 -0.83
C PRO A 47 7.48 17.43 -0.11
N ASN A 48 8.46 16.88 -0.82
CA ASN A 48 9.40 15.86 -0.29
C ASN A 48 8.72 14.55 0.17
N ALA A 49 7.53 14.21 -0.36
CA ALA A 49 6.89 12.93 -0.11
C ALA A 49 7.75 11.76 -0.61
N ILE A 50 7.49 10.57 -0.07
CA ILE A 50 8.08 9.32 -0.57
C ILE A 50 7.09 8.68 -1.54
N VAL A 51 7.59 8.29 -2.71
CA VAL A 51 6.80 7.57 -3.72
C VAL A 51 7.38 6.18 -3.93
N LEU A 52 6.63 5.16 -3.56
CA LEU A 52 6.97 3.75 -3.76
C LEU A 52 6.33 3.25 -5.06
N ILE A 53 7.14 2.67 -5.94
CA ILE A 53 6.67 2.17 -7.24
C ILE A 53 7.08 0.72 -7.52
N ASP A 54 6.23 0.01 -8.28
CA ASP A 54 6.57 -1.26 -8.93
C ASP A 54 7.16 -0.97 -10.32
N THR A 55 8.50 -1.02 -10.45
CA THR A 55 9.19 -0.69 -11.71
C THR A 55 8.78 -1.59 -12.89
N ASP A 56 8.37 -2.82 -12.61
CA ASP A 56 7.90 -3.74 -13.66
C ASP A 56 6.59 -3.28 -14.32
N SER A 57 5.83 -2.44 -13.61
CA SER A 57 4.56 -1.86 -14.06
C SER A 57 4.70 -0.44 -14.61
N PHE A 58 5.93 0.05 -14.82
CA PHE A 58 6.24 1.39 -15.36
C PHE A 58 6.96 1.29 -16.72
N GLN A 59 6.65 0.26 -17.49
CA GLN A 59 7.17 0.10 -18.85
C GLN A 59 6.49 1.09 -19.81
N LYS A 60 7.11 1.33 -20.96
CA LYS A 60 6.60 2.27 -21.98
C LYS A 60 5.13 2.05 -22.30
N SER A 61 4.72 0.79 -22.49
CA SER A 61 3.31 0.45 -22.76
C SER A 61 2.34 0.84 -21.64
N ASP A 62 2.82 0.91 -20.40
CA ASP A 62 1.99 1.29 -19.25
C ASP A 62 1.94 2.81 -19.09
N LEU A 63 3.05 3.49 -19.43
CA LEU A 63 3.09 4.95 -19.53
C LEU A 63 2.16 5.46 -20.63
N ASP A 64 2.18 4.83 -21.80
CA ASP A 64 1.28 5.16 -22.93
C ASP A 64 -0.20 5.00 -22.54
N LYS A 65 -0.57 3.89 -21.88
CA LYS A 65 -1.93 3.66 -21.37
C LYS A 65 -2.36 4.73 -20.34
N ALA A 66 -1.42 5.21 -19.54
CA ALA A 66 -1.64 6.28 -18.57
C ALA A 66 -1.55 7.69 -19.19
N GLN A 67 -1.36 7.75 -20.54
CA GLN A 67 -1.28 9.00 -21.30
C GLN A 67 -0.12 9.89 -20.85
N PHE A 68 1.03 9.32 -20.56
CA PHE A 68 2.27 10.07 -20.42
C PHE A 68 2.84 10.37 -21.80
N THR A 69 3.47 11.53 -21.94
CA THR A 69 4.08 12.01 -23.19
C THR A 69 5.57 11.75 -23.22
N THR A 70 6.18 11.49 -22.07
CA THR A 70 7.61 11.21 -21.91
C THR A 70 7.83 9.85 -21.27
N ASP A 71 9.04 9.32 -21.41
CA ASP A 71 9.46 8.08 -20.72
C ASP A 71 9.84 8.33 -19.24
N ASP A 72 9.87 9.60 -18.81
CA ASP A 72 10.10 9.99 -17.41
C ASP A 72 8.82 10.59 -16.78
N PRO A 73 8.00 9.77 -16.12
CA PRO A 73 6.77 10.22 -15.49
C PRO A 73 7.01 11.18 -14.31
N PHE A 74 8.17 11.11 -13.67
CA PHE A 74 8.50 11.98 -12.53
C PHE A 74 8.83 13.39 -13.01
N GLN A 75 9.58 13.51 -14.08
CA GLN A 75 9.88 14.80 -14.71
C GLN A 75 8.60 15.44 -15.26
N GLU A 76 7.77 14.68 -16.00
CA GLU A 76 6.51 15.17 -16.56
C GLU A 76 5.54 15.69 -15.49
N LEU A 77 5.53 15.07 -14.31
CA LEU A 77 4.67 15.46 -13.18
C LEU A 77 5.31 16.49 -12.24
N GLY A 78 6.52 16.97 -12.53
CA GLY A 78 7.21 17.97 -11.71
C GLY A 78 7.62 17.44 -10.33
N LEU A 79 7.89 16.15 -10.20
CA LEU A 79 8.20 15.46 -8.94
C LEU A 79 9.69 15.43 -8.60
N GLY A 80 10.47 16.44 -9.02
CA GLY A 80 11.91 16.49 -8.75
C GLY A 80 12.32 16.54 -7.26
N GLY A 81 11.40 16.83 -6.37
CA GLY A 81 11.64 16.89 -4.91
C GLY A 81 11.15 15.67 -4.14
N VAL A 82 10.58 14.65 -4.80
CA VAL A 82 10.11 13.43 -4.11
C VAL A 82 11.23 12.40 -3.99
N GLN A 83 11.20 11.63 -2.92
CA GLN A 83 12.08 10.48 -2.76
C GLN A 83 11.42 9.24 -3.35
N VAL A 84 12.06 8.61 -4.34
CA VAL A 84 11.50 7.44 -5.01
C VAL A 84 12.09 6.16 -4.42
N VAL A 85 11.21 5.27 -3.96
CA VAL A 85 11.52 3.89 -3.57
C VAL A 85 11.06 2.99 -4.71
N ALA A 86 12.01 2.61 -5.56
CA ALA A 86 11.76 1.79 -6.74
C ALA A 86 12.06 0.32 -6.46
N ALA A 87 11.12 -0.57 -6.76
CA ALA A 87 11.28 -2.01 -6.59
C ALA A 87 10.67 -2.77 -7.76
N PRO A 88 11.34 -3.78 -8.34
CA PRO A 88 10.79 -4.65 -9.38
C PRO A 88 9.86 -5.70 -8.73
N ILE A 89 8.73 -5.22 -8.18
CA ILE A 89 7.86 -6.02 -7.31
C ILE A 89 7.34 -7.26 -8.00
N SER A 90 6.91 -7.13 -9.25
CA SER A 90 6.34 -8.25 -10.01
C SER A 90 7.37 -9.34 -10.29
N THR A 91 8.60 -8.96 -10.62
CA THR A 91 9.73 -9.90 -10.82
C THR A 91 10.11 -10.56 -9.50
N MET A 92 10.34 -9.76 -8.44
CA MET A 92 10.72 -10.28 -7.12
C MET A 92 9.71 -11.27 -6.57
N VAL A 93 8.42 -11.02 -6.77
CA VAL A 93 7.35 -11.92 -6.30
C VAL A 93 7.33 -13.22 -7.12
N LYS A 94 7.51 -13.16 -8.44
CA LYS A 94 7.56 -14.38 -9.26
C LYS A 94 8.74 -15.27 -8.87
N ASP A 95 9.92 -14.68 -8.74
CA ASP A 95 11.15 -15.40 -8.41
C ASP A 95 11.12 -15.94 -6.97
N GLY A 96 10.71 -15.10 -6.02
CA GLY A 96 10.62 -15.46 -4.60
C GLY A 96 9.56 -16.52 -4.28
N LEU A 97 8.54 -16.68 -5.14
CA LEU A 97 7.47 -17.67 -4.96
C LEU A 97 7.58 -18.87 -5.89
N ALA A 98 8.66 -19.01 -6.66
CA ALA A 98 8.84 -20.12 -7.58
C ALA A 98 8.77 -21.49 -6.87
N GLU A 99 9.31 -21.60 -5.66
CA GLU A 99 9.29 -22.82 -4.84
C GLU A 99 7.89 -23.30 -4.43
N PHE A 100 6.89 -22.41 -4.44
CA PHE A 100 5.51 -22.74 -4.08
C PHE A 100 4.73 -23.41 -5.21
N GLY A 101 5.31 -23.54 -6.40
CA GLY A 101 4.64 -24.13 -7.57
C GLY A 101 3.37 -23.40 -8.02
N LEU A 102 3.24 -22.12 -7.69
CA LEU A 102 2.11 -21.30 -8.08
C LEU A 102 2.22 -20.90 -9.56
N ASP A 103 1.09 -20.87 -10.25
CA ASP A 103 1.03 -20.27 -11.58
C ASP A 103 1.32 -18.75 -11.52
N ASN A 104 1.80 -18.18 -12.61
CA ASN A 104 2.19 -16.76 -12.68
C ASN A 104 1.09 -15.80 -12.21
N LYS A 105 -0.18 -16.12 -12.51
CA LYS A 105 -1.31 -15.29 -12.10
C LYS A 105 -1.54 -15.33 -10.60
N SER A 106 -1.39 -16.49 -9.99
CA SER A 106 -1.52 -16.67 -8.53
C SER A 106 -0.35 -16.04 -7.78
N ALA A 107 0.88 -16.18 -8.28
CA ALA A 107 2.04 -15.50 -7.74
C ALA A 107 1.88 -13.97 -7.77
N LEU A 108 1.48 -13.40 -8.91
CA LEU A 108 1.28 -11.95 -9.06
C LEU A 108 0.17 -11.38 -8.16
N ARG A 109 -0.77 -12.19 -7.67
CA ARG A 109 -1.74 -11.73 -6.64
C ARG A 109 -1.09 -11.42 -5.30
N CYS A 110 0.10 -11.96 -5.04
CA CYS A 110 0.85 -11.69 -3.80
C CYS A 110 1.63 -10.37 -3.85
N LYS A 111 1.72 -9.68 -4.99
CA LYS A 111 2.51 -8.45 -5.12
C LYS A 111 2.07 -7.32 -4.18
N ASN A 112 0.80 -7.26 -3.82
CA ASN A 112 0.32 -6.31 -2.83
C ASN A 112 0.88 -6.59 -1.43
N MET A 113 1.21 -7.85 -1.12
CA MET A 113 1.86 -8.20 0.15
C MET A 113 3.33 -7.79 0.15
N PHE A 114 4.02 -7.92 -0.97
CA PHE A 114 5.37 -7.37 -1.12
C PHE A 114 5.38 -5.84 -0.90
N ALA A 115 4.46 -5.13 -1.56
CA ALA A 115 4.31 -3.69 -1.36
C ALA A 115 3.97 -3.33 0.09
N LEU A 116 3.12 -4.13 0.76
CA LEU A 116 2.83 -3.96 2.19
C LEU A 116 4.08 -4.18 3.05
N GLY A 117 4.93 -5.14 2.71
CA GLY A 117 6.22 -5.36 3.36
C GLY A 117 7.13 -4.14 3.27
N LEU A 118 7.24 -3.53 2.09
CA LEU A 118 7.96 -2.27 1.91
C LEU A 118 7.37 -1.12 2.75
N VAL A 119 6.05 -1.03 2.83
CA VAL A 119 5.37 -0.03 3.68
C VAL A 119 5.66 -0.30 5.16
N CYS A 120 5.63 -1.56 5.60
CA CYS A 120 5.97 -1.91 6.97
C CYS A 120 7.42 -1.54 7.31
N TRP A 121 8.36 -1.78 6.41
CA TRP A 121 9.73 -1.32 6.56
C TRP A 121 9.81 0.20 6.66
N LEU A 122 9.17 0.92 5.75
CA LEU A 122 9.19 2.38 5.69
C LEU A 122 8.66 3.05 6.96
N PHE A 123 7.68 2.42 7.61
CA PHE A 123 7.06 2.91 8.85
C PHE A 123 7.55 2.18 10.11
N GLU A 124 8.65 1.42 10.02
CA GLU A 124 9.22 0.64 11.13
C GLU A 124 8.17 -0.21 11.86
N ARG A 125 7.24 -0.80 11.10
CA ARG A 125 6.17 -1.65 11.65
C ARG A 125 6.56 -3.11 11.68
N PRO A 126 6.34 -3.81 12.79
CA PRO A 126 6.54 -5.25 12.86
C PRO A 126 5.56 -5.98 11.93
N LEU A 127 5.97 -7.15 11.44
CA LEU A 127 5.18 -7.95 10.49
C LEU A 127 4.18 -8.91 11.17
N ASP A 128 4.31 -9.12 12.48
CA ASP A 128 3.60 -10.18 13.22
C ASP A 128 2.08 -10.12 13.03
N GLU A 129 1.49 -8.93 13.16
CA GLU A 129 0.05 -8.72 12.99
C GLU A 129 -0.41 -9.04 11.56
N ALA A 130 0.37 -8.61 10.56
CA ALA A 130 0.06 -8.87 9.16
C ALA A 130 0.19 -10.36 8.84
N MET A 131 1.21 -11.04 9.36
CA MET A 131 1.39 -12.49 9.21
C MET A 131 0.24 -13.25 9.85
N HIS A 132 -0.14 -12.89 11.07
CA HIS A 132 -1.26 -13.51 11.77
C HIS A 132 -2.58 -13.32 11.03
N MET A 133 -2.83 -12.13 10.53
CA MET A 133 -4.00 -11.84 9.69
C MET A 133 -4.02 -12.71 8.42
N LEU A 134 -2.89 -12.90 7.75
CA LEU A 134 -2.77 -13.73 6.56
C LEU A 134 -3.03 -15.21 6.86
N GLN A 135 -2.49 -15.72 7.96
CA GLN A 135 -2.72 -17.09 8.43
C GLN A 135 -4.21 -17.35 8.66
N ASN A 136 -4.88 -16.45 9.37
CA ASN A 136 -6.31 -16.55 9.66
C ASN A 136 -7.17 -16.44 8.40
N LYS A 137 -6.88 -15.46 7.53
CA LYS A 137 -7.61 -15.21 6.29
C LYS A 137 -7.53 -16.40 5.33
N PHE A 138 -6.39 -17.03 5.25
CA PHE A 138 -6.12 -18.16 4.35
C PHE A 138 -6.02 -19.51 5.07
N ALA A 139 -6.62 -19.65 6.26
CA ALA A 139 -6.56 -20.89 7.06
C ALA A 139 -6.94 -22.14 6.27
N LYS A 140 -7.89 -22.03 5.32
CA LYS A 140 -8.33 -23.13 4.44
C LYS A 140 -7.36 -23.38 3.25
N LYS A 141 -6.35 -22.54 3.04
CA LYS A 141 -5.42 -22.61 1.91
C LYS A 141 -4.00 -22.28 2.39
N PRO A 142 -3.37 -23.16 3.17
CA PRO A 142 -2.10 -22.86 3.85
C PRO A 142 -0.96 -22.50 2.88
N ALA A 143 -0.89 -23.12 1.70
CA ALA A 143 0.10 -22.77 0.69
C ALA A 143 -0.03 -21.29 0.23
N ILE A 144 -1.26 -20.80 0.07
CA ILE A 144 -1.51 -19.40 -0.28
C ILE A 144 -1.17 -18.47 0.89
N ALA A 145 -1.44 -18.89 2.14
CA ALA A 145 -1.03 -18.13 3.32
C ALA A 145 0.49 -17.97 3.34
N GLN A 146 1.23 -19.06 3.19
CA GLN A 146 2.68 -19.04 3.20
C GLN A 146 3.28 -18.22 2.06
N ALA A 147 2.75 -18.30 0.84
CA ALA A 147 3.18 -17.49 -0.28
C ALA A 147 2.98 -15.97 -0.01
N ASN A 148 1.84 -15.59 0.56
CA ASN A 148 1.59 -14.19 0.92
C ASN A 148 2.52 -13.71 2.05
N ILE A 149 2.77 -14.54 3.06
CA ILE A 149 3.71 -14.25 4.15
C ILE A 149 5.14 -14.10 3.60
N LYS A 150 5.55 -15.00 2.71
CA LYS A 150 6.86 -14.92 2.04
C LYS A 150 6.99 -13.60 1.27
N ALA A 151 6.02 -13.26 0.42
CA ALA A 151 6.03 -12.00 -0.32
C ALA A 151 6.08 -10.77 0.60
N LEU A 152 5.35 -10.77 1.73
CA LEU A 152 5.39 -9.72 2.74
C LEU A 152 6.79 -9.58 3.33
N THR A 153 7.40 -10.68 3.74
CA THR A 153 8.75 -10.71 4.33
C THR A 153 9.81 -10.28 3.32
N ASP A 154 9.70 -10.72 2.07
CA ASP A 154 10.64 -10.34 1.01
C ASP A 154 10.58 -8.84 0.72
N GLY A 155 9.39 -8.23 0.71
CA GLY A 155 9.24 -6.80 0.55
C GLY A 155 9.87 -6.01 1.70
N TYR A 156 9.67 -6.45 2.93
CA TYR A 156 10.29 -5.86 4.12
C TYR A 156 11.82 -5.91 4.05
N ASN A 157 12.37 -7.08 3.74
CA ASN A 157 13.81 -7.31 3.62
C ASN A 157 14.42 -6.53 2.44
N TYR A 158 13.68 -6.40 1.33
CA TYR A 158 14.12 -5.60 0.19
C TYR A 158 14.32 -4.13 0.60
N GLY A 159 13.38 -3.55 1.34
CA GLY A 159 13.51 -2.20 1.88
C GLY A 159 14.77 -2.04 2.72
N HIS A 160 15.01 -2.94 3.65
CA HIS A 160 16.20 -2.92 4.51
C HIS A 160 17.51 -3.01 3.73
N ASN A 161 17.59 -3.88 2.72
CA ASN A 161 18.84 -4.19 2.04
C ASN A 161 19.21 -3.17 0.95
N ILE A 162 18.21 -2.61 0.27
CA ILE A 162 18.42 -1.80 -0.93
C ILE A 162 18.24 -0.30 -0.64
N HIS A 163 17.38 0.05 0.28
CA HIS A 163 17.01 1.44 0.55
C HIS A 163 17.43 1.92 1.94
N ALA A 164 18.56 1.44 2.45
CA ALA A 164 19.08 1.82 3.76
C ALA A 164 19.29 3.34 3.97
N SER A 165 19.42 4.11 2.89
CA SER A 165 19.56 5.58 2.92
C SER A 165 18.24 6.35 2.85
N VAL A 166 17.12 5.66 2.66
CA VAL A 166 15.77 6.28 2.64
C VAL A 166 15.36 6.61 4.06
N SER A 167 14.86 7.82 4.28
CA SER A 167 14.30 8.21 5.57
C SER A 167 13.07 7.36 5.89
N THR A 168 13.05 6.75 7.07
CA THR A 168 11.91 5.98 7.56
C THR A 168 11.06 6.82 8.52
N TYR A 169 9.81 6.40 8.69
CA TYR A 169 8.88 6.98 9.65
C TYR A 169 8.71 6.05 10.83
N ARG A 170 8.89 6.55 12.03
CA ARG A 170 8.59 5.76 13.24
C ARG A 170 7.21 6.13 13.77
N ILE A 171 6.29 5.16 13.78
CA ILE A 171 4.96 5.30 14.38
C ILE A 171 4.87 4.35 15.56
N GLU A 172 4.89 4.90 16.76
CA GLU A 172 4.77 4.11 17.98
C GLU A 172 3.35 3.58 18.15
N SER A 173 3.26 2.31 18.58
CA SER A 173 2.00 1.71 18.94
C SER A 173 1.47 2.32 20.24
N LYS A 174 0.28 2.89 20.21
CA LYS A 174 -0.44 3.35 21.39
C LYS A 174 -1.46 2.28 21.79
N LYS A 175 -1.29 1.70 22.97
CA LYS A 175 -2.29 0.76 23.51
C LYS A 175 -3.62 1.51 23.70
N ALA A 176 -4.69 0.99 23.12
CA ALA A 176 -6.04 1.44 23.42
C ALA A 176 -6.43 1.06 24.87
N ALA A 177 -7.40 1.75 25.45
CA ALA A 177 -7.99 1.33 26.71
C ALA A 177 -8.56 -0.10 26.57
N PRO A 178 -8.53 -0.93 27.63
CA PRO A 178 -9.15 -2.25 27.54
C PRO A 178 -10.63 -2.16 27.14
N GLY A 179 -11.06 -2.97 26.17
CA GLY A 179 -12.43 -2.93 25.68
C GLY A 179 -12.58 -3.68 24.35
N PHE A 180 -13.84 -3.81 23.92
CA PHE A 180 -14.16 -4.33 22.61
C PHE A 180 -14.26 -3.16 21.62
N TYR A 181 -13.55 -3.27 20.54
CA TYR A 181 -13.54 -2.26 19.46
C TYR A 181 -14.03 -2.89 18.17
N THR A 182 -14.78 -2.14 17.39
CA THR A 182 -15.20 -2.55 16.06
C THR A 182 -15.00 -1.42 15.07
N ASP A 183 -14.55 -1.77 13.87
CA ASP A 183 -14.45 -0.82 12.78
C ASP A 183 -15.83 -0.53 12.20
N VAL A 184 -16.16 0.74 12.09
CA VAL A 184 -17.38 1.21 11.44
C VAL A 184 -17.05 2.22 10.37
N ASN A 185 -17.62 2.05 9.18
CA ASN A 185 -17.59 3.10 8.16
C ASN A 185 -18.63 4.19 8.47
N GLY A 186 -18.52 5.35 7.80
CA GLY A 186 -19.40 6.49 8.03
C GLY A 186 -20.90 6.18 7.89
N ASN A 187 -21.28 5.39 6.88
CA ASN A 187 -22.67 4.98 6.67
C ASN A 187 -23.20 4.14 7.83
N LYS A 188 -22.41 3.21 8.32
CA LYS A 188 -22.78 2.36 9.47
C LYS A 188 -22.85 3.18 10.75
N ALA A 189 -21.93 4.12 10.96
CA ALA A 189 -21.96 5.03 12.10
C ALA A 189 -23.22 5.93 12.07
N THR A 190 -23.58 6.45 10.91
CA THR A 190 -24.82 7.23 10.73
C THR A 190 -26.06 6.39 11.02
N SER A 191 -26.09 5.15 10.52
CA SER A 191 -27.21 4.23 10.78
C SER A 191 -27.37 3.93 12.27
N TYR A 192 -26.29 3.72 13.00
CA TYR A 192 -26.32 3.51 14.44
C TYR A 192 -26.79 4.77 15.17
N GLY A 193 -26.30 5.97 14.77
CA GLY A 193 -26.74 7.24 15.34
C GLY A 193 -28.24 7.49 15.16
N LEU A 194 -28.75 7.27 13.96
CA LEU A 194 -30.18 7.38 13.66
C LEU A 194 -31.03 6.37 14.45
N SER A 195 -30.55 5.12 14.58
CA SER A 195 -31.23 4.09 15.37
C SER A 195 -31.36 4.50 16.85
N LEU A 196 -30.32 5.11 17.43
CA LEU A 196 -30.35 5.58 18.80
C LEU A 196 -31.30 6.75 19.04
N ILE A 197 -31.52 7.60 18.02
CA ILE A 197 -32.45 8.73 18.12
C ILE A 197 -33.92 8.26 18.06
N HIS A 198 -34.20 7.13 17.39
CA HIS A 198 -35.56 6.62 17.21
C HIS A 198 -35.99 5.55 18.23
N ILE A 199 -35.17 5.22 19.20
CA ILE A 199 -35.47 4.24 20.26
C ILE A 199 -36.10 4.91 21.51
N SER A 200 -36.38 6.19 21.47
CA SER A 200 -37.08 6.90 22.55
C SER A 200 -38.57 7.01 22.30
#